data_641cdf3d173fd9782832a29800617da4
#
_entry.id   641cdf3d173fd9782832a29800617da4
#
_cell.length_a   1.000
_cell.length_b   1.000
_cell.length_c   1.000
_cell.angle_alpha   90.00
_cell.angle_beta   90.00
_cell.angle_gamma   90.00
#
_symmetry.space_group_name_H-M   'P 1'
#
loop_
_entity.id
_entity.type
_entity.pdbx_description
1 polymer ?
#
loop_
_entity_poly.entity_id
_entity_poly.type
_entity_poly.pdbx_seq_one_letter_code
_entity_poly.pdbx_strand_id
1 'polypeptide(L)'
;MYYMSLINTIVVAGGTHGNERTGVRLVNKWSECPDRYGALCPSARVELVLANPEAVRLNRRYRDYDMNRAFSRTCLDVVDEPQLYEFRRARELNRIYGPKGPDTRTDLLLDVHNTGANMGNCLILSARDPFTMKASAAIVQEFDNTWIYYQPEERSASPYFGTVAKADVCIEMGPQNHGTLDAALFERSEKIVCRYLELAEEWNRGELQKRPPVRVEVYTQLRDLGYPKPQGGGPIQAMIHPDLLGRDYCELKKGDKLFRTFDGKDILYEGEADGRESVWPIFINEPAYYEKDIAMSFTVKTVEEW
;
A
#
# COMPACT_ATOMS: atom_id res chain seq x y z
N MET A 1 13.17 -6.18 19.16
CA MET A 1 11.90 -5.46 18.98
C MET A 1 12.21 -3.98 19.18
N TYR A 2 12.31 -3.20 18.09
CA TYR A 2 12.56 -1.76 18.21
C TYR A 2 11.25 -1.10 18.63
N TYR A 3 11.16 -0.65 19.87
CA TYR A 3 10.11 0.25 20.29
C TYR A 3 10.38 1.61 19.62
N MET A 4 9.50 2.04 18.74
CA MET A 4 9.52 3.42 18.25
C MET A 4 9.21 4.33 19.44
N SER A 5 10.24 5.01 19.98
CA SER A 5 10.12 5.79 21.22
C SER A 5 9.27 7.06 21.02
N LEU A 6 9.60 7.84 20.00
CA LEU A 6 8.89 9.05 19.56
C LEU A 6 8.90 9.14 18.04
N ILE A 7 7.87 9.74 17.48
CA ILE A 7 7.76 10.07 16.06
C ILE A 7 8.11 11.55 15.91
N ASN A 8 9.32 11.86 15.42
CA ASN A 8 9.79 13.23 15.28
C ASN A 8 9.72 13.72 13.82
N THR A 9 9.71 12.80 12.86
CA THR A 9 9.65 13.13 11.43
C THR A 9 8.64 12.25 10.72
N ILE A 10 7.65 12.89 10.11
CA ILE A 10 6.61 12.24 9.31
C ILE A 10 6.73 12.73 7.88
N VAL A 11 6.75 11.82 6.92
CA VAL A 11 6.67 12.13 5.49
C VAL A 11 5.31 11.69 4.97
N VAL A 12 4.57 12.62 4.36
CA VAL A 12 3.34 12.32 3.62
C VAL A 12 3.66 12.40 2.13
N ALA A 13 3.58 11.25 1.48
CA ALA A 13 3.92 11.07 0.09
C ALA A 13 2.67 10.88 -0.77
N GLY A 14 2.75 11.34 -2.01
CA GLY A 14 1.77 11.06 -3.05
C GLY A 14 2.44 11.07 -4.42
N GLY A 15 1.80 10.41 -5.39
CA GLY A 15 2.31 10.36 -6.75
C GLY A 15 3.56 9.49 -6.89
N THR A 16 3.75 8.50 -6.06
CA THR A 16 4.70 7.39 -6.25
C THR A 16 4.38 6.71 -7.57
N HIS A 17 3.08 6.55 -7.87
CA HIS A 17 2.57 6.31 -9.21
C HIS A 17 1.85 7.58 -9.71
N GLY A 18 2.27 8.11 -10.85
CA GLY A 18 1.81 9.44 -11.30
C GLY A 18 0.35 9.52 -11.74
N ASN A 19 -0.26 8.40 -12.09
CA ASN A 19 -1.68 8.29 -12.47
C ASN A 19 -2.61 7.98 -11.28
N GLU A 20 -2.10 7.87 -10.07
CA GLU A 20 -2.86 7.73 -8.83
C GLU A 20 -3.07 9.13 -8.24
N ARG A 21 -4.15 9.79 -8.70
CA ARG A 21 -4.31 11.25 -8.58
C ARG A 21 -4.66 11.75 -7.18
N THR A 22 -5.19 10.88 -6.30
CA THR A 22 -5.62 11.28 -4.95
C THR A 22 -4.43 11.78 -4.12
N GLY A 23 -3.36 10.98 -4.01
CA GLY A 23 -2.15 11.37 -3.29
C GLY A 23 -1.46 12.59 -3.89
N VAL A 24 -1.44 12.69 -5.24
CA VAL A 24 -0.92 13.88 -5.95
C VAL A 24 -1.67 15.13 -5.52
N ARG A 25 -3.01 15.07 -5.54
CA ARG A 25 -3.83 16.24 -5.19
C ARG A 25 -3.74 16.59 -3.71
N LEU A 26 -3.64 15.58 -2.84
CA LEU A 26 -3.49 15.77 -1.41
C LEU A 26 -2.20 16.54 -1.11
N VAL A 27 -1.07 16.08 -1.62
CA VAL A 27 0.23 16.74 -1.43
C VAL A 27 0.21 18.18 -1.97
N ASN A 28 -0.34 18.41 -3.18
CA ASN A 28 -0.43 19.74 -3.74
C ASN A 28 -1.29 20.67 -2.87
N LYS A 29 -2.48 20.24 -2.44
CA LYS A 29 -3.38 21.01 -1.57
C LYS A 29 -2.71 21.36 -0.24
N TRP A 30 -2.00 20.40 0.36
CA TRP A 30 -1.36 20.57 1.66
C TRP A 30 -0.14 21.48 1.56
N SER A 31 0.56 21.48 0.43
CA SER A 31 1.69 22.38 0.18
C SER A 31 1.28 23.86 0.11
N GLU A 32 0.00 24.16 -0.14
CA GLU A 32 -0.53 25.52 -0.12
C GLU A 32 -0.73 26.05 1.32
N CYS A 33 -0.91 25.17 2.31
CA CYS A 33 -1.15 25.50 3.72
C CYS A 33 -0.45 24.50 4.67
N PRO A 34 0.89 24.38 4.63
CA PRO A 34 1.60 23.32 5.35
C PRO A 34 1.43 23.40 6.86
N ASP A 35 1.36 24.58 7.45
CA ASP A 35 1.22 24.80 8.89
C ASP A 35 -0.09 24.22 9.45
N ARG A 36 -1.16 24.26 8.64
CA ARG A 36 -2.45 23.69 9.04
C ARG A 36 -2.36 22.20 9.32
N TYR A 37 -1.62 21.46 8.50
CA TYR A 37 -1.50 20.00 8.62
C TYR A 37 -0.40 19.60 9.60
N GLY A 38 0.67 20.40 9.67
CA GLY A 38 1.67 20.26 10.73
C GLY A 38 1.10 20.44 12.14
N ALA A 39 0.09 21.28 12.29
CA ALA A 39 -0.60 21.50 13.57
C ALA A 39 -1.37 20.25 14.09
N LEU A 40 -1.62 19.22 13.25
CA LEU A 40 -2.23 17.96 13.68
C LEU A 40 -1.25 17.08 14.47
N CYS A 41 0.06 17.25 14.27
CA CYS A 41 1.10 16.59 15.04
C CYS A 41 2.22 17.59 15.39
N PRO A 42 1.98 18.50 16.34
CA PRO A 42 2.94 19.58 16.67
C PRO A 42 4.24 19.07 17.28
N SER A 43 4.28 17.85 17.78
CA SER A 43 5.47 17.20 18.31
C SER A 43 6.37 16.60 17.22
N ALA A 44 5.95 16.59 15.94
CA ALA A 44 6.71 16.06 14.83
C ALA A 44 6.81 17.07 13.68
N ARG A 45 7.89 16.97 12.91
CA ARG A 45 8.02 17.67 11.65
C ARG A 45 7.30 16.87 10.56
N VAL A 46 6.28 17.48 9.93
CA VAL A 46 5.55 16.88 8.81
C VAL A 46 6.11 17.44 7.50
N GLU A 47 6.59 16.55 6.64
CA GLU A 47 7.10 16.88 5.31
C GLU A 47 6.21 16.28 4.22
N LEU A 48 6.06 17.02 3.12
CA LEU A 48 5.22 16.63 1.99
C LEU A 48 6.10 16.32 0.78
N VAL A 49 5.80 15.27 0.03
CA VAL A 49 6.57 14.93 -1.16
C VAL A 49 5.71 14.39 -2.30
N LEU A 50 5.91 14.95 -3.51
CA LEU A 50 5.56 14.28 -4.76
C LEU A 50 6.72 13.34 -5.12
N ALA A 51 6.47 12.04 -4.96
CA ALA A 51 7.54 11.06 -5.08
C ALA A 51 8.06 10.94 -6.53
N ASN A 52 7.17 10.91 -7.53
CA ASN A 52 7.52 10.75 -8.96
C ASN A 52 6.95 11.89 -9.83
N PRO A 53 7.52 13.10 -9.80
CA PRO A 53 6.96 14.26 -10.51
C PRO A 53 6.87 14.07 -12.03
N GLU A 54 7.77 13.33 -12.67
CA GLU A 54 7.69 13.08 -14.11
C GLU A 54 6.52 12.15 -14.47
N ALA A 55 6.30 11.07 -13.73
CA ALA A 55 5.15 10.22 -13.92
C ALA A 55 3.83 10.98 -13.69
N VAL A 56 3.80 11.86 -12.67
CA VAL A 56 2.67 12.77 -12.39
C VAL A 56 2.39 13.69 -13.57
N ARG A 57 3.43 14.31 -14.15
CA ARG A 57 3.32 15.19 -15.33
C ARG A 57 2.78 14.45 -16.54
N LEU A 58 3.18 13.18 -16.72
CA LEU A 58 2.74 12.33 -17.83
C LEU A 58 1.36 11.70 -17.59
N ASN A 59 0.82 11.78 -16.39
CA ASN A 59 -0.36 11.05 -15.93
C ASN A 59 -0.25 9.54 -16.22
N ARG A 60 0.91 8.95 -15.93
CA ARG A 60 1.22 7.54 -16.10
C ARG A 60 1.66 6.94 -14.77
N ARG A 61 1.58 5.62 -14.65
CA ARG A 61 2.03 4.92 -13.45
C ARG A 61 3.51 5.22 -13.18
N TYR A 62 4.35 5.13 -14.19
CA TYR A 62 5.78 5.48 -14.13
C TYR A 62 6.22 6.06 -15.49
N ARG A 63 7.42 6.61 -15.57
CA ARG A 63 8.04 7.04 -16.81
C ARG A 63 8.80 5.90 -17.48
N ASP A 64 9.79 5.33 -16.79
CA ASP A 64 10.71 4.32 -17.29
C ASP A 64 10.57 2.98 -16.55
N TYR A 65 10.31 3.02 -15.21
CA TYR A 65 10.26 1.86 -14.33
C TYR A 65 9.32 2.10 -13.15
N ASP A 66 8.64 1.04 -12.66
CA ASP A 66 7.78 1.16 -11.48
C ASP A 66 8.58 1.63 -10.27
N MET A 67 8.38 2.89 -9.88
CA MET A 67 9.13 3.54 -8.81
C MET A 67 9.01 2.78 -7.48
N ASN A 68 7.83 2.22 -7.21
CA ASN A 68 7.60 1.41 -6.02
C ASN A 68 8.20 -0.01 -6.13
N ARG A 69 9.20 -0.19 -7.02
CA ARG A 69 10.07 -1.36 -7.15
C ARG A 69 11.55 -0.96 -7.18
N ALA A 70 11.87 0.34 -6.99
CA ALA A 70 13.21 0.89 -7.12
C ALA A 70 13.95 1.10 -5.78
N PHE A 71 13.35 0.74 -4.65
CA PHE A 71 13.93 0.98 -3.32
C PHE A 71 14.58 -0.26 -2.68
N SER A 72 14.75 -1.36 -3.41
CA SER A 72 15.60 -2.45 -2.92
C SER A 72 17.05 -1.99 -2.80
N ARG A 73 17.84 -2.60 -1.90
CA ARG A 73 19.27 -2.26 -1.77
C ARG A 73 20.01 -2.40 -3.09
N THR A 74 19.73 -3.46 -3.84
CA THR A 74 20.34 -3.65 -5.17
C THR A 74 20.07 -2.49 -6.11
N CYS A 75 18.88 -1.89 -6.10
CA CYS A 75 18.56 -0.72 -6.94
C CYS A 75 19.16 0.59 -6.40
N LEU A 76 19.26 0.73 -5.06
CA LEU A 76 19.78 1.93 -4.42
C LEU A 76 21.31 2.01 -4.50
N ASP A 77 22.01 0.88 -4.41
CA ASP A 77 23.46 0.79 -4.33
C ASP A 77 24.16 0.75 -5.71
N VAL A 78 23.44 0.35 -6.77
CA VAL A 78 24.01 0.27 -8.13
C VAL A 78 24.07 1.65 -8.77
N VAL A 79 25.30 2.15 -8.99
CA VAL A 79 25.57 3.49 -9.56
C VAL A 79 25.69 3.47 -11.09
N ASP A 80 26.05 2.32 -11.69
CA ASP A 80 26.46 2.20 -13.11
C ASP A 80 25.38 1.66 -14.08
N GLU A 81 24.15 1.41 -13.60
CA GLU A 81 23.03 0.95 -14.46
C GLU A 81 22.44 2.08 -15.30
N PRO A 82 21.81 1.73 -16.45
CA PRO A 82 21.16 2.72 -17.31
C PRO A 82 20.30 3.64 -16.46
N GLN A 83 20.52 4.93 -16.65
CA GLN A 83 20.01 5.97 -15.76
C GLN A 83 18.49 6.17 -15.93
N LEU A 84 17.70 5.11 -15.69
CA LEU A 84 16.25 5.21 -15.64
C LEU A 84 15.86 6.26 -14.61
N TYR A 85 14.88 7.06 -14.95
CA TYR A 85 14.47 8.19 -14.12
C TYR A 85 14.12 7.77 -12.69
N GLU A 86 13.34 6.70 -12.54
CA GLU A 86 12.87 6.24 -11.24
C GLU A 86 13.99 5.72 -10.35
N PHE A 87 15.02 5.08 -10.89
CA PHE A 87 16.19 4.68 -10.08
C PHE A 87 16.98 5.88 -9.54
N ARG A 88 17.16 6.93 -10.37
CA ARG A 88 17.80 8.17 -9.90
C ARG A 88 16.95 8.84 -8.82
N ARG A 89 15.64 8.92 -9.05
CA ARG A 89 14.71 9.54 -8.12
C ARG A 89 14.60 8.76 -6.80
N ALA A 90 14.58 7.43 -6.83
CA ALA A 90 14.60 6.59 -5.63
C ALA A 90 15.87 6.83 -4.80
N ARG A 91 17.05 6.91 -5.44
CA ARG A 91 18.31 7.26 -4.74
C ARG A 91 18.26 8.66 -4.13
N GLU A 92 17.70 9.63 -4.85
CA GLU A 92 17.52 10.99 -4.31
C GLU A 92 16.61 10.98 -3.08
N LEU A 93 15.46 10.32 -3.13
CA LEU A 93 14.52 10.20 -2.01
C LEU A 93 15.15 9.45 -0.84
N ASN A 94 15.90 8.39 -1.11
CA ASN A 94 16.65 7.67 -0.08
C ASN A 94 17.71 8.54 0.58
N ARG A 95 18.36 9.44 -0.17
CA ARG A 95 19.34 10.40 0.39
C ARG A 95 18.66 11.46 1.27
N ILE A 96 17.43 11.89 0.91
CA ILE A 96 16.69 12.93 1.64
C ILE A 96 16.03 12.34 2.89
N TYR A 97 15.27 11.27 2.76
CA TYR A 97 14.40 10.70 3.79
C TYR A 97 15.00 9.49 4.52
N GLY A 98 15.95 8.80 3.92
CA GLY A 98 16.71 7.69 4.48
C GLY A 98 17.96 8.13 5.25
N PRO A 99 19.05 7.38 5.17
CA PRO A 99 19.23 6.18 4.34
C PRO A 99 18.33 5.03 4.78
N LYS A 100 17.91 4.18 3.84
CA LYS A 100 17.16 2.97 4.17
C LYS A 100 17.96 2.09 5.14
N GLY A 101 17.36 1.76 6.29
CA GLY A 101 18.01 0.98 7.33
C GLY A 101 17.90 1.62 8.72
N PRO A 102 18.73 1.18 9.69
CA PRO A 102 18.60 1.62 11.09
C PRO A 102 18.86 3.11 11.30
N ASP A 103 19.68 3.73 10.43
CA ASP A 103 20.07 5.14 10.53
C ASP A 103 19.15 6.10 9.77
N THR A 104 17.95 5.62 9.38
CA THR A 104 17.00 6.45 8.65
C THR A 104 16.53 7.66 9.46
N ARG A 105 16.35 8.80 8.76
CA ARG A 105 15.92 10.07 9.35
C ARG A 105 14.41 10.18 9.51
N THR A 106 13.66 9.36 8.78
CA THR A 106 12.20 9.40 8.79
C THR A 106 11.65 8.35 9.74
N ASP A 107 10.86 8.77 10.71
CA ASP A 107 10.22 7.86 11.66
C ASP A 107 9.00 7.20 11.04
N LEU A 108 8.14 7.97 10.36
CA LEU A 108 6.91 7.48 9.74
C LEU A 108 6.78 7.99 8.31
N LEU A 109 6.42 7.11 7.37
CA LEU A 109 6.07 7.47 6.01
C LEU A 109 4.65 7.00 5.69
N LEU A 110 3.80 7.94 5.28
CA LEU A 110 2.44 7.70 4.81
C LEU A 110 2.44 7.90 3.28
N ASP A 111 2.28 6.83 2.50
CA ASP A 111 2.26 6.90 1.04
C ASP A 111 0.84 6.66 0.52
N VAL A 112 0.26 7.67 -0.15
CA VAL A 112 -1.14 7.66 -0.59
C VAL A 112 -1.23 7.19 -2.03
N HIS A 113 -1.88 6.05 -2.22
CA HIS A 113 -2.08 5.35 -3.48
C HIS A 113 -3.55 5.23 -3.89
N ASN A 114 -3.78 4.82 -5.12
CA ASN A 114 -5.09 4.43 -5.63
C ASN A 114 -5.02 3.10 -6.37
N THR A 115 -6.05 2.28 -6.18
CA THR A 115 -6.25 1.01 -6.88
C THR A 115 -7.54 0.99 -7.69
N GLY A 116 -7.55 0.27 -8.81
CA GLY A 116 -8.78 -0.02 -9.56
C GLY A 116 -9.62 -1.14 -8.93
N ALA A 117 -9.03 -1.97 -8.08
CA ALA A 117 -9.71 -3.04 -7.36
C ALA A 117 -10.62 -2.52 -6.24
N ASN A 118 -11.59 -3.30 -5.81
CA ASN A 118 -12.56 -2.91 -4.77
C ASN A 118 -11.98 -3.04 -3.35
N MET A 119 -10.84 -2.39 -3.13
CA MET A 119 -10.07 -2.49 -1.89
C MET A 119 -10.60 -1.65 -0.73
N GLY A 120 -11.55 -0.74 -0.96
CA GLY A 120 -12.00 0.20 0.05
C GLY A 120 -10.86 1.11 0.51
N ASN A 121 -10.69 1.27 1.82
CA ASN A 121 -9.55 1.96 2.43
C ASN A 121 -8.58 0.89 2.95
N CYS A 122 -7.63 0.48 2.16
CA CYS A 122 -6.66 -0.53 2.55
C CYS A 122 -5.42 0.10 3.17
N LEU A 123 -5.13 -0.28 4.40
CA LEU A 123 -3.94 0.14 5.14
C LEU A 123 -2.89 -0.98 5.02
N ILE A 124 -1.92 -0.80 4.11
CA ILE A 124 -0.87 -1.80 3.86
C ILE A 124 0.29 -1.53 4.80
N LEU A 125 0.65 -2.52 5.60
CA LEU A 125 1.75 -2.46 6.56
C LEU A 125 2.87 -3.42 6.15
N SER A 126 4.09 -2.93 6.10
CA SER A 126 5.28 -3.76 5.81
C SER A 126 5.91 -4.37 7.07
N ALA A 127 5.53 -3.87 8.25
CA ALA A 127 5.99 -4.34 9.55
C ALA A 127 4.86 -4.29 10.57
N ARG A 128 4.97 -5.09 11.61
CA ARG A 128 4.05 -5.08 12.76
C ARG A 128 4.68 -4.29 13.90
N ASP A 129 4.92 -3.00 13.69
CA ASP A 129 5.34 -2.15 14.79
C ASP A 129 4.13 -1.68 15.61
N PRO A 130 4.31 -1.39 16.92
CA PRO A 130 3.19 -1.11 17.81
C PRO A 130 2.42 0.16 17.44
N PHE A 131 3.08 1.17 16.85
CA PHE A 131 2.40 2.40 16.44
C PHE A 131 1.50 2.14 15.23
N THR A 132 2.07 1.63 14.12
CA THR A 132 1.29 1.45 12.89
C THR A 132 0.14 0.48 13.09
N MET A 133 0.32 -0.58 13.87
CA MET A 133 -0.75 -1.53 14.17
C MET A 133 -1.86 -0.89 15.02
N LYS A 134 -1.52 -0.19 16.13
CA LYS A 134 -2.52 0.48 16.98
C LYS A 134 -3.24 1.62 16.27
N ALA A 135 -2.50 2.44 15.51
CA ALA A 135 -3.07 3.53 14.73
C ALA A 135 -4.01 3.00 13.63
N SER A 136 -3.59 1.96 12.89
CA SER A 136 -4.44 1.33 11.88
C SER A 136 -5.67 0.67 12.50
N ALA A 137 -5.54 0.03 13.67
CA ALA A 137 -6.68 -0.54 14.39
C ALA A 137 -7.69 0.54 14.80
N ALA A 138 -7.22 1.70 15.27
CA ALA A 138 -8.10 2.84 15.57
C ALA A 138 -8.82 3.35 14.30
N ILE A 139 -8.12 3.49 13.20
CA ILE A 139 -8.70 3.94 11.92
C ILE A 139 -9.75 2.94 11.40
N VAL A 140 -9.52 1.64 11.51
CA VAL A 140 -10.52 0.61 11.15
C VAL A 140 -11.81 0.76 11.96
N GLN A 141 -11.73 1.17 13.24
CA GLN A 141 -12.91 1.41 14.06
C GLN A 141 -13.64 2.72 13.72
N GLU A 142 -12.92 3.72 13.24
CA GLU A 142 -13.45 5.06 12.97
C GLU A 142 -13.97 5.24 11.53
N PHE A 143 -13.49 4.42 10.57
CA PHE A 143 -13.81 4.54 9.15
C PHE A 143 -14.37 3.23 8.59
N ASP A 144 -15.58 3.29 8.08
CA ASP A 144 -16.21 2.15 7.39
C ASP A 144 -15.40 1.71 6.16
N ASN A 145 -15.54 0.43 5.78
CA ASN A 145 -14.87 -0.17 4.61
C ASN A 145 -13.34 0.00 4.65
N THR A 146 -12.76 -0.21 5.84
CA THR A 146 -11.33 -0.06 6.10
C THR A 146 -10.73 -1.39 6.54
N TRP A 147 -9.58 -1.75 5.93
CA TRP A 147 -8.95 -3.05 6.10
C TRP A 147 -7.46 -2.92 6.38
N ILE A 148 -6.92 -3.81 7.21
CA ILE A 148 -5.47 -3.93 7.42
C ILE A 148 -4.94 -5.08 6.57
N TYR A 149 -4.05 -4.75 5.64
CA TYR A 149 -3.29 -5.73 4.88
C TYR A 149 -1.85 -5.74 5.35
N TYR A 150 -1.39 -6.88 5.84
CA TYR A 150 0.00 -7.07 6.26
C TYR A 150 0.77 -7.80 5.17
N GLN A 151 1.81 -7.14 4.67
CA GLN A 151 2.72 -7.67 3.66
C GLN A 151 4.07 -7.96 4.32
N PRO A 152 4.31 -9.22 4.79
CA PRO A 152 5.53 -9.58 5.49
C PRO A 152 6.72 -9.57 4.53
N GLU A 153 7.56 -8.57 4.63
CA GLU A 153 8.79 -8.46 3.88
C GLU A 153 9.95 -8.05 4.78
N GLU A 154 11.14 -8.51 4.46
CA GLU A 154 12.33 -7.96 5.08
C GLU A 154 12.54 -6.53 4.57
N ARG A 155 12.37 -5.54 5.47
CA ARG A 155 12.43 -4.12 5.09
C ARG A 155 13.71 -3.73 4.35
N SER A 156 14.85 -4.34 4.67
CA SER A 156 16.11 -4.06 4.00
C SER A 156 16.10 -4.47 2.52
N ALA A 157 15.43 -5.56 2.17
CA ALA A 157 15.31 -6.10 0.82
C ALA A 157 14.10 -5.55 0.06
N SER A 158 13.09 -5.05 0.77
CA SER A 158 11.83 -4.58 0.20
C SER A 158 12.03 -3.48 -0.85
N PRO A 159 11.34 -3.55 -1.99
CA PRO A 159 11.50 -2.57 -3.07
C PRO A 159 10.61 -1.32 -2.91
N TYR A 160 9.81 -1.22 -1.85
CA TYR A 160 8.80 -0.17 -1.67
C TYR A 160 9.35 1.10 -1.03
N PHE A 161 8.83 2.27 -1.45
CA PHE A 161 9.23 3.58 -0.94
C PHE A 161 9.02 3.70 0.58
N GLY A 162 7.90 3.25 1.11
CA GLY A 162 7.60 3.32 2.54
C GLY A 162 8.71 2.75 3.41
N THR A 163 9.39 1.71 2.94
CA THR A 163 10.45 1.03 3.71
C THR A 163 11.75 1.82 3.87
N VAL A 164 11.84 3.02 3.30
CA VAL A 164 12.92 3.97 3.58
C VAL A 164 12.82 4.52 5.01
N ALA A 165 11.60 4.68 5.56
CA ALA A 165 11.34 5.12 6.93
C ALA A 165 11.50 3.99 7.97
N LYS A 166 11.46 4.30 9.26
CA LYS A 166 11.42 3.29 10.35
C LYS A 166 10.11 2.53 10.36
N ALA A 167 9.00 3.25 10.14
CA ALA A 167 7.66 2.70 10.02
C ALA A 167 6.95 3.32 8.80
N ASP A 168 6.03 2.59 8.19
CA ASP A 168 5.27 3.07 7.05
C ASP A 168 3.86 2.49 7.01
N VAL A 169 2.99 3.26 6.36
CA VAL A 169 1.67 2.82 5.94
C VAL A 169 1.47 3.25 4.49
N CYS A 170 1.26 2.29 3.60
CA CYS A 170 0.74 2.58 2.29
C CYS A 170 -0.80 2.63 2.39
N ILE A 171 -1.37 3.78 2.10
CA ILE A 171 -2.82 4.02 2.16
C ILE A 171 -3.37 3.84 0.75
N GLU A 172 -3.88 2.65 0.47
CA GLU A 172 -4.38 2.25 -0.85
C GLU A 172 -5.89 2.44 -0.92
N MET A 173 -6.34 3.38 -1.76
CA MET A 173 -7.73 3.82 -1.81
C MET A 173 -8.41 3.39 -3.12
N GLY A 174 -9.55 2.71 -3.03
CA GLY A 174 -10.26 2.25 -4.23
C GLY A 174 -11.73 1.86 -4.00
N PRO A 175 -12.46 1.51 -5.07
CA PRO A 175 -11.96 1.50 -6.46
C PRO A 175 -11.93 2.91 -7.10
N GLN A 176 -10.87 3.20 -7.84
CA GLN A 176 -10.77 4.41 -8.64
C GLN A 176 -10.03 4.14 -9.97
N ASN A 177 -10.56 4.62 -11.06
CA ASN A 177 -9.88 4.53 -12.35
C ASN A 177 -8.57 5.34 -12.32
N HIS A 178 -7.50 4.76 -12.83
CA HIS A 178 -6.21 5.44 -12.95
C HIS A 178 -6.32 6.70 -13.81
N GLY A 179 -5.61 7.74 -13.43
CA GLY A 179 -5.62 9.03 -14.12
C GLY A 179 -6.83 9.93 -13.82
N THR A 180 -7.76 9.49 -12.97
CA THR A 180 -8.95 10.25 -12.56
C THR A 180 -8.87 10.70 -11.09
N LEU A 181 -9.84 11.52 -10.68
CA LEU A 181 -9.98 11.99 -9.30
C LEU A 181 -11.46 11.93 -8.90
N ASP A 182 -11.75 11.25 -7.81
CA ASP A 182 -13.07 11.16 -7.18
C ASP A 182 -13.09 12.00 -5.90
N ALA A 183 -14.12 12.86 -5.76
CA ALA A 183 -14.20 13.78 -4.64
C ALA A 183 -14.41 13.08 -3.30
N ALA A 184 -15.30 12.08 -3.24
CA ALA A 184 -15.61 11.38 -2.00
C ALA A 184 -14.41 10.55 -1.53
N LEU A 185 -13.72 9.90 -2.48
CA LEU A 185 -12.52 9.14 -2.19
C LEU A 185 -11.36 10.05 -1.76
N PHE A 186 -11.19 11.22 -2.40
CA PHE A 186 -10.22 12.22 -1.99
C PHE A 186 -10.45 12.71 -0.56
N GLU A 187 -11.70 13.13 -0.22
CA GLU A 187 -12.06 13.60 1.11
C GLU A 187 -11.82 12.54 2.19
N ARG A 188 -12.12 11.28 1.88
CA ARG A 188 -11.89 10.15 2.79
C ARG A 188 -10.41 9.90 3.00
N SER A 189 -9.62 9.92 1.93
CA SER A 189 -8.16 9.78 2.00
C SER A 189 -7.54 10.88 2.85
N GLU A 190 -7.95 12.12 2.64
CA GLU A 190 -7.47 13.26 3.44
C GLU A 190 -7.79 13.08 4.93
N LYS A 191 -9.02 12.66 5.26
CA LYS A 191 -9.42 12.40 6.66
C LYS A 191 -8.57 11.29 7.30
N ILE A 192 -8.30 10.21 6.57
CA ILE A 192 -7.46 9.11 7.08
C ILE A 192 -6.03 9.58 7.33
N VAL A 193 -5.44 10.35 6.40
CA VAL A 193 -4.08 10.89 6.60
C VAL A 193 -4.04 11.87 7.76
N CYS A 194 -5.02 12.80 7.87
CA CYS A 194 -5.14 13.68 9.04
C CYS A 194 -5.21 12.88 10.34
N ARG A 195 -6.02 11.81 10.35
CA ARG A 195 -6.17 10.97 11.54
C ARG A 195 -4.87 10.25 11.92
N TYR A 196 -4.07 9.80 10.94
CA TYR A 196 -2.74 9.25 11.25
C TYR A 196 -1.81 10.29 11.90
N LEU A 197 -1.86 11.56 11.48
CA LEU A 197 -1.08 12.63 12.13
C LEU A 197 -1.53 12.86 13.57
N GLU A 198 -2.84 12.92 13.82
CA GLU A 198 -3.39 13.04 15.18
C GLU A 198 -3.00 11.85 16.06
N LEU A 199 -3.09 10.63 15.54
CA LEU A 199 -2.69 9.41 16.25
C LEU A 199 -1.18 9.36 16.54
N ALA A 200 -0.35 9.96 15.66
CA ALA A 200 1.08 10.12 15.92
C ALA A 200 1.34 11.09 17.08
N GLU A 201 0.57 12.18 17.17
CA GLU A 201 0.62 13.09 18.34
C GLU A 201 0.17 12.40 19.62
N GLU A 202 -0.95 11.64 19.59
CA GLU A 202 -1.41 10.85 20.72
C GLU A 202 -0.36 9.81 21.16
N TRP A 203 0.33 9.20 20.18
CA TRP A 203 1.44 8.28 20.47
C TRP A 203 2.58 8.97 21.21
N ASN A 204 3.00 10.13 20.71
CA ASN A 204 4.07 10.92 21.32
C ASN A 204 3.74 11.40 22.74
N ARG A 205 2.45 11.62 23.04
CA ARG A 205 1.95 11.93 24.39
C ARG A 205 1.72 10.70 25.27
N GLY A 206 1.90 9.50 24.75
CA GLY A 206 1.61 8.27 25.47
C GLY A 206 0.12 8.00 25.70
N GLU A 207 -0.75 8.62 24.91
CA GLU A 207 -2.21 8.49 25.00
C GLU A 207 -2.70 7.29 24.20
N LEU A 208 -2.21 7.10 22.98
CA LEU A 208 -2.60 5.98 22.14
C LEU A 208 -2.25 4.61 22.76
N GLN A 209 -1.12 4.53 23.48
CA GLN A 209 -0.71 3.31 24.18
C GLN A 209 -1.67 2.91 25.32
N LYS A 210 -2.39 3.88 25.89
CA LYS A 210 -3.34 3.67 26.99
C LYS A 210 -4.75 3.31 26.52
N ARG A 211 -5.03 3.46 25.22
CA ARG A 211 -6.32 3.06 24.66
C ARG A 211 -6.51 1.55 24.85
N PRO A 212 -7.72 1.11 25.21
CA PRO A 212 -8.00 -0.32 25.29
C PRO A 212 -7.76 -0.97 23.93
N PRO A 213 -7.27 -2.22 23.90
CA PRO A 213 -7.09 -2.93 22.65
C PRO A 213 -8.42 -3.14 21.95
N VAL A 214 -8.40 -3.06 20.62
CA VAL A 214 -9.55 -3.31 19.75
C VAL A 214 -9.31 -4.55 18.89
N ARG A 215 -10.37 -5.31 18.64
CA ARG A 215 -10.32 -6.47 17.75
C ARG A 215 -10.43 -6.01 16.31
N VAL A 216 -9.46 -6.39 15.48
CA VAL A 216 -9.41 -6.07 14.06
C VAL A 216 -9.09 -7.31 13.24
N GLU A 217 -9.63 -7.35 12.02
CA GLU A 217 -9.24 -8.34 11.02
C GLU A 217 -7.96 -7.88 10.33
N VAL A 218 -6.99 -8.80 10.24
CA VAL A 218 -5.72 -8.57 9.55
C VAL A 218 -5.60 -9.60 8.43
N TYR A 219 -5.41 -9.11 7.22
CA TYR A 219 -5.22 -9.92 6.01
C TYR A 219 -3.72 -10.00 5.71
N THR A 220 -3.12 -11.15 5.99
CA THR A 220 -1.68 -11.38 5.77
C THR A 220 -1.45 -11.97 4.39
N GLN A 221 -0.55 -11.39 3.61
CA GLN A 221 -0.18 -11.92 2.29
C GLN A 221 0.27 -13.37 2.39
N LEU A 222 -0.29 -14.19 1.52
CA LEU A 222 0.13 -15.57 1.32
C LEU A 222 0.99 -15.69 0.04
N ARG A 223 0.44 -15.26 -1.09
CA ARG A 223 1.10 -15.25 -2.40
C ARG A 223 0.29 -14.47 -3.43
N ASP A 224 0.92 -14.12 -4.52
CA ASP A 224 0.22 -13.64 -5.70
C ASP A 224 -0.24 -14.82 -6.57
N LEU A 225 -1.41 -14.67 -7.18
CA LEU A 225 -1.95 -15.61 -8.15
C LEU A 225 -1.87 -15.02 -9.56
N GLY A 226 -1.18 -15.73 -10.45
CA GLY A 226 -1.11 -15.36 -11.87
C GLY A 226 -2.37 -15.76 -12.66
N TYR A 227 -2.56 -15.12 -13.81
CA TYR A 227 -3.53 -15.59 -14.79
C TYR A 227 -3.12 -16.96 -15.37
N PRO A 228 -4.08 -17.87 -15.66
CA PRO A 228 -3.79 -19.13 -16.33
C PRO A 228 -3.12 -18.89 -17.68
N LYS A 229 -2.00 -19.57 -17.94
CA LYS A 229 -1.21 -19.51 -19.17
C LYS A 229 -0.86 -20.91 -19.68
N PRO A 230 -0.52 -21.05 -20.97
CA PRO A 230 0.01 -22.32 -21.50
C PRO A 230 1.32 -22.70 -20.79
N GLN A 231 1.60 -23.98 -20.72
CA GLN A 231 2.90 -24.48 -20.26
C GLN A 231 4.01 -23.94 -21.19
N GLY A 232 5.01 -23.26 -20.61
CA GLY A 232 6.06 -22.58 -21.38
C GLY A 232 5.82 -21.11 -21.69
N GLY A 233 4.72 -20.53 -21.19
CA GLY A 233 4.38 -19.10 -21.37
C GLY A 233 3.47 -18.85 -22.56
N GLY A 234 3.08 -17.58 -22.73
CA GLY A 234 2.16 -17.16 -23.78
C GLY A 234 1.03 -16.26 -23.27
N PRO A 235 0.01 -15.99 -24.10
CA PRO A 235 -1.12 -15.16 -23.66
C PRO A 235 -1.94 -15.85 -22.57
N ILE A 236 -2.63 -15.04 -21.76
CA ILE A 236 -3.58 -15.54 -20.76
C ILE A 236 -4.67 -16.39 -21.41
N GLN A 237 -5.09 -17.46 -20.74
CA GLN A 237 -6.09 -18.41 -21.25
C GLN A 237 -7.47 -18.28 -20.56
N ALA A 238 -7.55 -17.47 -19.52
CA ALA A 238 -8.79 -17.27 -18.79
C ALA A 238 -8.86 -15.87 -18.18
N MET A 239 -10.04 -15.43 -17.88
CA MET A 239 -10.38 -14.20 -17.18
C MET A 239 -10.81 -14.52 -15.75
N ILE A 240 -10.74 -13.56 -14.84
CA ILE A 240 -11.32 -13.69 -13.49
C ILE A 240 -12.82 -13.98 -13.63
N HIS A 241 -13.29 -14.93 -12.83
CA HIS A 241 -14.72 -15.29 -12.90
C HIS A 241 -15.61 -14.10 -12.48
N PRO A 242 -16.76 -13.84 -13.16
CA PRO A 242 -17.65 -12.73 -12.83
C PRO A 242 -18.13 -12.72 -11.39
N ASP A 243 -18.35 -13.90 -10.78
CA ASP A 243 -18.78 -14.03 -9.39
C ASP A 243 -17.73 -13.57 -8.37
N LEU A 244 -16.48 -13.40 -8.80
CA LEU A 244 -15.37 -12.98 -7.94
C LEU A 244 -15.04 -11.48 -8.09
N LEU A 245 -15.38 -10.86 -9.21
CA LEU A 245 -15.09 -9.43 -9.45
C LEU A 245 -15.71 -8.54 -8.37
N GLY A 246 -14.87 -7.65 -7.80
CA GLY A 246 -15.28 -6.71 -6.76
C GLY A 246 -15.54 -7.35 -5.39
N ARG A 247 -15.17 -8.62 -5.20
CA ARG A 247 -15.32 -9.34 -3.94
C ARG A 247 -14.01 -9.44 -3.15
N ASP A 248 -13.24 -8.37 -3.18
CA ASP A 248 -12.05 -8.26 -2.35
C ASP A 248 -12.40 -8.51 -0.87
N TYR A 249 -11.51 -9.15 -0.13
CA TYR A 249 -11.68 -9.58 1.27
C TYR A 249 -12.79 -10.60 1.55
N CYS A 250 -13.50 -11.07 0.53
CA CYS A 250 -14.47 -12.16 0.70
C CYS A 250 -13.76 -13.51 0.69
N GLU A 251 -14.24 -14.44 1.51
CA GLU A 251 -13.69 -15.80 1.55
C GLU A 251 -13.95 -16.52 0.21
N LEU A 252 -12.88 -17.09 -0.35
CA LEU A 252 -12.88 -17.98 -1.51
C LEU A 252 -12.57 -19.39 -1.01
N LYS A 253 -13.49 -20.32 -1.23
CA LYS A 253 -13.38 -21.72 -0.75
C LYS A 253 -13.04 -22.66 -1.88
N LYS A 254 -12.40 -23.77 -1.54
CA LYS A 254 -12.21 -24.88 -2.48
C LYS A 254 -13.50 -25.28 -3.15
N GLY A 255 -13.50 -25.32 -4.48
CA GLY A 255 -14.67 -25.57 -5.32
C GLY A 255 -15.38 -24.30 -5.79
N ASP A 256 -15.07 -23.12 -5.25
CA ASP A 256 -15.58 -21.86 -5.76
C ASP A 256 -14.97 -21.52 -7.13
N LYS A 257 -15.70 -20.75 -7.94
CA LYS A 257 -15.26 -20.34 -9.28
C LYS A 257 -14.20 -19.26 -9.19
N LEU A 258 -13.05 -19.53 -9.79
CA LEU A 258 -11.87 -18.65 -9.76
C LEU A 258 -11.68 -17.91 -11.09
N PHE A 259 -11.65 -18.66 -12.20
CA PHE A 259 -11.51 -18.11 -13.53
C PHE A 259 -12.56 -18.66 -14.49
N ARG A 260 -12.71 -17.99 -15.63
CA ARG A 260 -13.48 -18.47 -16.78
C ARG A 260 -12.62 -18.40 -18.04
N THR A 261 -12.49 -19.51 -18.73
CA THR A 261 -11.79 -19.60 -20.01
C THR A 261 -12.55 -18.85 -21.11
N PHE A 262 -11.87 -18.53 -22.23
CA PHE A 262 -12.48 -17.83 -23.33
C PHE A 262 -13.54 -18.67 -24.09
N ASP A 263 -13.52 -20.00 -23.95
CA ASP A 263 -14.57 -20.90 -24.44
C ASP A 263 -15.70 -21.15 -23.40
N GLY A 264 -15.69 -20.42 -22.28
CA GLY A 264 -16.78 -20.37 -21.33
C GLY A 264 -16.74 -21.43 -20.21
N LYS A 265 -15.66 -22.18 -20.06
CA LYS A 265 -15.51 -23.18 -18.98
C LYS A 265 -15.03 -22.50 -17.69
N ASP A 266 -15.57 -22.92 -16.56
CA ASP A 266 -15.15 -22.45 -15.26
C ASP A 266 -13.90 -23.21 -14.78
N ILE A 267 -12.94 -22.49 -14.22
CA ILE A 267 -11.80 -23.02 -13.47
C ILE A 267 -12.08 -22.76 -11.99
N LEU A 268 -12.07 -23.82 -11.20
CA LEU A 268 -12.38 -23.76 -9.79
C LEU A 268 -11.11 -23.55 -8.95
N TYR A 269 -11.27 -22.99 -7.75
CA TYR A 269 -10.20 -22.93 -6.77
C TYR A 269 -10.02 -24.31 -6.11
N GLU A 270 -8.82 -24.87 -6.18
CA GLU A 270 -8.52 -26.23 -5.72
C GLU A 270 -7.97 -26.28 -4.28
N GLY A 271 -7.85 -25.12 -3.62
CA GLY A 271 -7.16 -24.99 -2.33
C GLY A 271 -5.67 -24.73 -2.49
N GLU A 272 -4.97 -24.56 -1.37
CA GLU A 272 -3.54 -24.30 -1.33
C GLU A 272 -2.72 -25.59 -1.12
N ALA A 273 -1.46 -25.57 -1.54
CA ALA A 273 -0.56 -26.72 -1.43
C ALA A 273 -0.27 -27.14 0.03
N ASP A 274 -0.45 -26.24 0.99
CA ASP A 274 -0.30 -26.51 2.42
C ASP A 274 -1.55 -27.12 3.09
N GLY A 275 -2.59 -27.44 2.27
CA GLY A 275 -3.83 -28.04 2.73
C GLY A 275 -4.92 -27.05 3.12
N ARG A 276 -4.70 -25.75 2.97
CA ARG A 276 -5.73 -24.73 3.18
C ARG A 276 -6.83 -24.86 2.14
N GLU A 277 -8.08 -24.88 2.59
CA GLU A 277 -9.25 -24.96 1.71
C GLU A 277 -9.92 -23.61 1.47
N SER A 278 -9.45 -22.54 2.12
CA SER A 278 -9.95 -21.17 1.89
C SER A 278 -8.85 -20.11 1.99
N VAL A 279 -9.04 -19.02 1.23
CA VAL A 279 -8.22 -17.80 1.22
C VAL A 279 -9.13 -16.58 1.10
N TRP A 280 -8.58 -15.39 1.33
CA TRP A 280 -9.27 -14.10 1.13
C TRP A 280 -8.53 -13.31 0.04
N PRO A 281 -9.03 -13.36 -1.22
CA PRO A 281 -8.42 -12.61 -2.32
C PRO A 281 -8.54 -11.11 -2.12
N ILE A 282 -7.50 -10.39 -2.55
CA ILE A 282 -7.45 -8.93 -2.62
C ILE A 282 -6.77 -8.49 -3.92
N PHE A 283 -6.89 -7.21 -4.28
CA PHE A 283 -6.43 -6.69 -5.57
C PHE A 283 -6.96 -7.48 -6.75
N ILE A 284 -8.22 -7.90 -6.66
CA ILE A 284 -8.87 -8.69 -7.70
C ILE A 284 -8.98 -7.85 -8.96
N ASN A 285 -8.36 -8.31 -10.05
CA ASN A 285 -8.33 -7.61 -11.34
C ASN A 285 -7.72 -6.19 -11.28
N GLU A 286 -6.69 -5.99 -10.45
CA GLU A 286 -5.99 -4.72 -10.36
C GLU A 286 -5.31 -4.39 -11.71
N PRO A 287 -5.67 -3.26 -12.38
CA PRO A 287 -5.13 -2.93 -13.68
C PRO A 287 -3.60 -2.81 -13.71
N ALA A 288 -3.01 -2.32 -12.61
CA ALA A 288 -1.57 -2.18 -12.47
C ALA A 288 -0.81 -3.52 -12.37
N TYR A 289 -1.53 -4.59 -12.07
CA TYR A 289 -0.94 -5.94 -11.95
C TYR A 289 -1.02 -6.74 -13.25
N TYR A 290 -1.85 -6.29 -14.19
CA TYR A 290 -2.05 -6.99 -15.47
C TYR A 290 -0.75 -7.12 -16.28
N GLU A 291 0.10 -6.09 -16.31
CA GLU A 291 1.41 -6.14 -16.97
C GLU A 291 2.39 -7.15 -16.33
N LYS A 292 2.12 -7.57 -15.09
CA LYS A 292 2.90 -8.57 -14.33
C LYS A 292 2.25 -9.96 -14.38
N ASP A 293 1.19 -10.11 -15.14
CA ASP A 293 0.36 -11.32 -15.21
C ASP A 293 -0.26 -11.75 -13.88
N ILE A 294 -0.37 -10.84 -12.91
CA ILE A 294 -0.99 -11.11 -11.61
C ILE A 294 -2.48 -10.83 -11.71
N ALA A 295 -3.28 -11.81 -11.33
CA ALA A 295 -4.74 -11.72 -11.33
C ALA A 295 -5.29 -11.15 -10.01
N MET A 296 -4.67 -11.53 -8.89
CA MET A 296 -5.02 -11.12 -7.53
C MET A 296 -3.94 -11.57 -6.54
N SER A 297 -3.99 -11.07 -5.32
CA SER A 297 -3.18 -11.59 -4.19
C SER A 297 -4.05 -12.41 -3.25
N PHE A 298 -3.58 -13.58 -2.83
CA PHE A 298 -4.23 -14.37 -1.79
C PHE A 298 -3.72 -14.00 -0.41
N THR A 299 -4.64 -13.93 0.54
CA THR A 299 -4.33 -13.64 1.94
C THR A 299 -4.93 -14.65 2.88
N VAL A 300 -4.39 -14.67 4.10
CA VAL A 300 -4.95 -15.37 5.26
C VAL A 300 -5.50 -14.33 6.22
N LYS A 301 -6.74 -14.51 6.64
CA LYS A 301 -7.39 -13.64 7.61
C LYS A 301 -7.16 -14.14 9.03
N THR A 302 -6.71 -13.23 9.91
CA THR A 302 -6.63 -13.43 11.36
C THR A 302 -7.42 -12.35 12.07
N VAL A 303 -7.83 -12.61 13.31
CA VAL A 303 -8.40 -11.59 14.20
C VAL A 303 -7.40 -11.34 15.31
N GLU A 304 -7.02 -10.09 15.48
CA GLU A 304 -5.97 -9.67 16.41
C GLU A 304 -6.49 -8.56 17.34
N GLU A 305 -5.84 -8.39 18.48
CA GLU A 305 -6.13 -7.32 19.44
C GLU A 305 -4.94 -6.36 19.50
N TRP A 306 -5.22 -5.09 19.24
CA TRP A 306 -4.22 -4.02 19.19
C TRP A 306 -4.63 -2.76 19.95
#